data_9f633d17007bb6aea5e18a4dc03dcf1f
#
_entry.id   9f633d17007bb6aea5e18a4dc03dcf1f
#
_cell.length_a   1.000
_cell.length_b   1.000
_cell.length_c   1.000
_cell.angle_alpha   90.00
_cell.angle_beta   90.00
_cell.angle_gamma   90.00
#
_symmetry.space_group_name_H-M   'P 1'
#
loop_
_entity.id
_entity.type
_entity.pdbx_description
1 polymer ?
#
loop_
_entity_poly.entity_id
_entity_poly.type
_entity_poly.pdbx_seq_one_letter_code
_entity_poly.pdbx_strand_id
1 'polypeptide(L)'
;MSQVAPEAMSEAMSKAISIPQPVEQVERRGSHGIVEVPLQTAGDLSAGPQGCLVCAGVTEPSAGQLFDTRFGIQCTCEVRRCVQCGLEQLSPVPAPARLKSLYERYYNFSGERGTVYTTLREWFFSSPLYRLWIRLDGDISFHCRHGSGRLLDIGCNEGRTLKNYARSGYQAEGIELNDTAAAVARTAGFKVFTGELADFTPAAPYNVAVLSNVLEHSLDPKSMLRLVRSVLKNDGQVWVSCPNSQSWLRPVFGRWWINWHVPFHITHFSPLALQRLLEDSGFRRIEVRQITPALWVASSIITWLFARRGKPTSQLRNPLLIFGLVLACRALLFPLLYWGNRAGRGDCLVAVARKTES
;
A
#
# COMPACT_ATOMS: atom_id res chain seq x y z
N MET A 1 -42.02 -1.00 32.06
CA MET A 1 -40.77 -0.59 32.72
C MET A 1 -40.23 -1.84 33.42
N SER A 2 -39.31 -2.53 32.80
CA SER A 2 -38.67 -3.75 33.35
C SER A 2 -37.20 -3.41 33.53
N GLN A 3 -36.75 -3.42 34.79
CA GLN A 3 -35.36 -3.20 35.20
C GLN A 3 -34.57 -4.47 34.83
N VAL A 4 -33.58 -4.35 33.97
CA VAL A 4 -32.57 -5.40 33.73
C VAL A 4 -31.49 -5.23 34.80
N ALA A 5 -31.25 -6.29 35.55
CA ALA A 5 -30.41 -6.32 36.73
C ALA A 5 -28.90 -6.12 36.40
N PRO A 6 -28.13 -5.51 37.31
CA PRO A 6 -26.71 -5.20 37.16
C PRO A 6 -25.77 -6.41 37.09
N GLU A 7 -26.24 -7.60 37.44
CA GLU A 7 -25.40 -8.81 37.46
C GLU A 7 -25.02 -9.35 36.08
N ALA A 8 -25.84 -9.14 35.05
CA ALA A 8 -25.55 -9.59 33.70
C ALA A 8 -24.41 -8.81 33.03
N MET A 9 -24.17 -7.57 33.47
CA MET A 9 -23.03 -6.77 32.93
C MET A 9 -21.69 -7.12 33.57
N SER A 10 -21.67 -7.61 34.82
CA SER A 10 -20.46 -8.03 35.53
C SER A 10 -19.89 -9.35 34.95
N GLU A 11 -20.78 -10.27 34.58
CA GLU A 11 -20.37 -11.57 34.02
C GLU A 11 -19.85 -11.46 32.57
N ALA A 12 -20.39 -10.54 31.79
CA ALA A 12 -19.89 -10.23 30.43
C ALA A 12 -18.53 -9.54 30.44
N MET A 13 -18.22 -8.71 31.44
CA MET A 13 -16.92 -8.07 31.60
C MET A 13 -15.83 -9.04 32.10
N SER A 14 -16.19 -10.03 32.94
CA SER A 14 -15.22 -11.01 33.46
C SER A 14 -14.76 -12.02 32.38
N LYS A 15 -15.60 -12.33 31.38
CA LYS A 15 -15.23 -13.18 30.24
C LYS A 15 -14.41 -12.50 29.15
N ALA A 16 -14.32 -11.16 29.17
CA ALA A 16 -13.56 -10.38 28.19
C ALA A 16 -12.08 -10.17 28.55
N ILE A 17 -11.62 -10.64 29.73
CA ILE A 17 -10.24 -10.44 30.21
C ILE A 17 -9.46 -11.77 30.27
N SER A 18 -9.82 -12.74 29.46
CA SER A 18 -8.95 -13.91 29.26
C SER A 18 -7.93 -13.58 28.16
N ILE A 19 -6.73 -13.20 28.57
CA ILE A 19 -5.55 -13.14 27.71
C ILE A 19 -5.31 -14.57 27.20
N PRO A 20 -5.35 -14.83 25.89
CA PRO A 20 -4.95 -16.15 25.39
C PRO A 20 -3.46 -16.33 25.66
N GLN A 21 -3.14 -17.39 26.38
CA GLN A 21 -1.77 -17.90 26.49
C GLN A 21 -1.23 -18.15 25.07
N PRO A 22 0.10 -18.03 24.86
CA PRO A 22 0.68 -18.36 23.56
C PRO A 22 0.31 -19.79 23.19
N VAL A 23 -0.23 -19.98 22.01
CA VAL A 23 -0.56 -21.29 21.48
C VAL A 23 0.73 -22.09 21.42
N GLU A 24 0.86 -23.05 22.33
CA GLU A 24 1.87 -24.10 22.25
C GLU A 24 1.74 -24.78 20.89
N GLN A 25 2.87 -25.00 20.27
CA GLN A 25 3.02 -25.69 19.01
C GLN A 25 2.29 -27.04 19.09
N VAL A 26 1.18 -27.16 18.38
CA VAL A 26 0.60 -28.47 18.09
C VAL A 26 1.57 -29.16 17.14
N GLU A 27 2.36 -30.08 17.69
CA GLU A 27 3.14 -31.05 16.93
C GLU A 27 2.19 -31.85 16.03
N ARG A 28 2.05 -31.46 14.77
CA ARG A 28 1.55 -32.36 13.74
C ARG A 28 2.72 -33.24 13.31
N ARG A 29 2.75 -34.44 13.82
CA ARG A 29 3.53 -35.54 13.23
C ARG A 29 3.04 -35.77 11.81
N GLY A 30 3.85 -35.35 10.85
CA GLY A 30 3.71 -35.60 9.42
C GLY A 30 5.06 -35.27 8.79
N SER A 31 5.83 -36.33 8.52
CA SER A 31 7.15 -36.29 7.91
C SER A 31 7.09 -35.79 6.47
N HIS A 32 7.16 -34.47 6.29
CA HIS A 32 7.69 -33.89 5.07
C HIS A 32 8.66 -32.80 5.53
N GLY A 33 9.95 -33.07 5.33
CA GLY A 33 11.00 -32.15 5.65
C GLY A 33 10.71 -30.79 5.01
N ILE A 34 10.61 -29.77 5.86
CA ILE A 34 10.69 -28.40 5.41
C ILE A 34 12.11 -28.25 4.88
N VAL A 35 12.27 -28.34 3.58
CA VAL A 35 13.51 -27.93 2.92
C VAL A 35 13.59 -26.43 3.18
N GLU A 36 14.37 -26.04 4.19
CA GLU A 36 14.88 -24.68 4.28
C GLU A 36 15.70 -24.45 3.02
N VAL A 37 15.06 -23.88 2.00
CA VAL A 37 15.78 -23.36 0.84
C VAL A 37 16.61 -22.20 1.39
N PRO A 38 17.94 -22.30 1.39
CA PRO A 38 18.79 -21.22 1.87
C PRO A 38 18.49 -19.96 1.10
N LEU A 39 18.19 -18.87 1.80
CA LEU A 39 17.79 -17.58 1.26
C LEU A 39 18.93 -16.82 0.57
N GLN A 40 20.02 -17.51 0.20
CA GLN A 40 21.19 -16.91 -0.42
C GLN A 40 21.87 -17.89 -1.36
N THR A 41 21.48 -17.85 -2.61
CA THR A 41 22.50 -17.94 -3.65
C THR A 41 22.35 -16.67 -4.49
N ALA A 42 23.45 -16.03 -4.78
CA ALA A 42 23.53 -14.86 -5.66
C ALA A 42 22.97 -15.11 -7.09
N GLY A 43 22.45 -16.31 -7.35
CA GLY A 43 21.85 -16.74 -8.61
C GLY A 43 20.36 -16.46 -8.77
N ASP A 44 19.62 -16.13 -7.68
CA ASP A 44 18.16 -15.87 -7.75
C ASP A 44 17.81 -14.41 -8.11
N LEU A 45 18.81 -13.57 -8.27
CA LEU A 45 18.67 -12.21 -8.75
C LEU A 45 19.01 -12.24 -10.23
N SER A 46 18.02 -12.33 -11.10
CA SER A 46 18.25 -12.07 -12.52
C SER A 46 18.99 -10.74 -12.63
N ALA A 47 20.02 -10.67 -13.48
CA ALA A 47 20.57 -9.39 -13.89
C ALA A 47 19.40 -8.61 -14.49
N GLY A 48 18.75 -7.78 -13.69
CA GLY A 48 17.61 -6.98 -14.12
C GLY A 48 18.01 -6.10 -15.30
N PRO A 49 17.05 -5.52 -16.02
CA PRO A 49 17.34 -4.69 -17.17
C PRO A 49 18.40 -3.66 -16.78
N GLN A 50 19.49 -3.58 -17.55
CA GLN A 50 20.58 -2.65 -17.30
C GLN A 50 20.14 -1.17 -17.41
N GLY A 51 18.91 -0.94 -17.90
CA GLY A 51 18.27 0.36 -18.09
C GLY A 51 17.08 0.63 -17.19
N CYS A 52 16.54 1.83 -17.31
CA CYS A 52 15.35 2.26 -16.61
C CYS A 52 14.11 1.48 -17.03
N LEU A 53 13.32 0.98 -16.06
CA LEU A 53 12.08 0.23 -16.30
C LEU A 53 11.01 1.03 -17.05
N VAL A 54 11.11 2.37 -17.09
CA VAL A 54 10.11 3.24 -17.74
C VAL A 54 10.57 3.73 -19.11
N CYS A 55 11.81 4.22 -19.21
CA CYS A 55 12.30 4.86 -20.44
C CYS A 55 13.53 4.18 -21.05
N ALA A 56 13.97 3.04 -20.52
CA ALA A 56 15.18 2.31 -20.92
C ALA A 56 16.49 3.11 -20.81
N GLY A 57 16.47 4.32 -20.25
CA GLY A 57 17.63 5.19 -20.08
C GLY A 57 18.66 4.65 -19.09
N VAL A 58 19.86 5.20 -19.14
CA VAL A 58 20.96 4.85 -18.25
C VAL A 58 20.58 5.12 -16.77
N THR A 59 20.98 4.21 -15.88
CA THR A 59 20.77 4.36 -14.45
C THR A 59 22.09 4.43 -13.69
N GLU A 60 22.12 5.22 -12.63
CA GLU A 60 23.26 5.40 -11.72
C GLU A 60 22.89 5.08 -10.27
N PRO A 61 23.81 4.73 -9.38
CA PRO A 61 23.53 4.53 -7.98
C PRO A 61 22.92 5.78 -7.33
N SER A 62 21.85 5.60 -6.55
CA SER A 62 21.11 6.72 -5.92
C SER A 62 21.05 6.62 -4.42
N ALA A 63 20.77 5.44 -3.86
CA ALA A 63 20.78 5.21 -2.44
C ALA A 63 21.70 4.04 -2.11
N GLY A 64 22.34 4.12 -0.95
CA GLY A 64 23.17 3.03 -0.44
C GLY A 64 22.36 1.77 -0.14
N GLN A 65 23.04 0.76 0.37
CA GLN A 65 22.41 -0.52 0.69
C GLN A 65 21.22 -0.38 1.63
N LEU A 66 20.05 -0.79 1.15
CA LEU A 66 18.81 -0.85 1.89
C LEU A 66 18.57 -2.27 2.42
N PHE A 67 17.76 -2.38 3.46
CA PHE A 67 17.30 -3.65 4.00
C PHE A 67 15.81 -3.57 4.36
N ASP A 68 15.15 -4.72 4.46
CA ASP A 68 13.75 -4.77 4.88
C ASP A 68 13.60 -4.30 6.34
N THR A 69 12.80 -3.25 6.52
CA THR A 69 12.54 -2.64 7.83
C THR A 69 11.25 -3.15 8.48
N ARG A 70 10.50 -4.06 7.84
CA ARG A 70 9.18 -4.49 8.32
C ARG A 70 9.14 -5.96 8.73
N PHE A 71 9.50 -6.85 7.83
CA PHE A 71 9.22 -8.29 7.95
C PHE A 71 10.42 -9.12 8.42
N GLY A 72 11.62 -8.55 8.42
CA GLY A 72 12.86 -9.27 8.74
C GLY A 72 13.39 -10.11 7.58
N ILE A 73 13.00 -9.78 6.34
CA ILE A 73 13.50 -10.45 5.15
C ILE A 73 15.01 -10.17 5.03
N GLN A 74 15.79 -11.23 4.89
CA GLN A 74 17.22 -11.11 4.64
C GLN A 74 17.45 -10.74 3.16
N CYS A 75 17.38 -9.46 2.88
CA CYS A 75 17.70 -8.88 1.58
C CYS A 75 18.61 -7.68 1.74
N THR A 76 19.42 -7.44 0.73
CA THR A 76 20.16 -6.20 0.55
C THR A 76 19.89 -5.73 -0.86
N CYS A 77 19.29 -4.55 -0.97
CA CYS A 77 18.91 -3.95 -2.24
C CYS A 77 19.65 -2.64 -2.40
N GLU A 78 20.05 -2.33 -3.63
CA GLU A 78 20.51 -1.00 -4.03
C GLU A 78 19.40 -0.31 -4.78
N VAL A 79 19.44 1.02 -4.81
CA VAL A 79 18.53 1.81 -5.63
C VAL A 79 19.34 2.56 -6.67
N ARG A 80 18.91 2.43 -7.91
CA ARG A 80 19.49 3.14 -9.04
C ARG A 80 18.50 4.16 -9.57
N ARG A 81 19.01 5.33 -9.95
CA ARG A 81 18.21 6.43 -10.50
C ARG A 81 18.46 6.58 -11.99
N CYS A 82 17.41 6.72 -12.76
CA CYS A 82 17.50 7.05 -14.18
C CYS A 82 17.91 8.52 -14.36
N VAL A 83 18.96 8.73 -15.16
CA VAL A 83 19.46 10.09 -15.46
C VAL A 83 18.50 10.90 -16.36
N GLN A 84 17.63 10.22 -17.13
CA GLN A 84 16.71 10.85 -18.08
C GLN A 84 15.36 11.21 -17.44
N CYS A 85 14.67 10.24 -16.78
CA CYS A 85 13.33 10.47 -16.25
C CYS A 85 13.28 10.64 -14.73
N GLY A 86 14.39 10.40 -14.02
CA GLY A 86 14.48 10.54 -12.58
C GLY A 86 13.76 9.44 -11.78
N LEU A 87 13.27 8.37 -12.46
CA LEU A 87 12.75 7.19 -11.77
C LEU A 87 13.86 6.53 -10.96
N GLU A 88 13.57 6.14 -9.75
CA GLU A 88 14.42 5.26 -8.97
C GLU A 88 13.84 3.85 -8.95
N GLN A 89 14.71 2.84 -9.06
CA GLN A 89 14.32 1.43 -9.12
C GLN A 89 15.28 0.57 -8.32
N LEU A 90 14.79 -0.56 -7.82
CA LEU A 90 15.64 -1.55 -7.16
C LEU A 90 16.65 -2.15 -8.15
N SER A 91 17.80 -2.50 -7.60
CA SER A 91 18.84 -3.25 -8.29
C SER A 91 19.45 -4.28 -7.32
N PRO A 92 19.47 -5.56 -7.71
CA PRO A 92 18.74 -6.12 -8.84
C PRO A 92 17.21 -6.11 -8.64
N VAL A 93 16.47 -6.11 -9.73
CA VAL A 93 14.99 -6.25 -9.69
C VAL A 93 14.66 -7.69 -9.33
N PRO A 94 13.76 -7.95 -8.36
CA PRO A 94 13.37 -9.31 -8.01
C PRO A 94 12.72 -10.03 -9.19
N ALA A 95 13.06 -11.32 -9.38
CA ALA A 95 12.38 -12.15 -10.36
C ALA A 95 10.88 -12.30 -10.03
N PRO A 96 9.96 -12.39 -11.02
CA PRO A 96 8.52 -12.49 -10.80
C PRO A 96 8.13 -13.63 -9.84
N ALA A 97 8.71 -14.83 -10.01
CA ALA A 97 8.45 -15.97 -9.14
C ALA A 97 8.88 -15.71 -7.69
N ARG A 98 10.01 -15.02 -7.48
CA ARG A 98 10.47 -14.62 -6.16
C ARG A 98 9.54 -13.60 -5.52
N LEU A 99 9.12 -12.60 -6.28
CA LEU A 99 8.19 -11.58 -5.81
C LEU A 99 6.86 -12.21 -5.40
N LYS A 100 6.32 -13.12 -6.22
CA LYS A 100 5.09 -13.87 -5.91
C LYS A 100 5.23 -14.63 -4.58
N SER A 101 6.30 -15.38 -4.37
CA SER A 101 6.54 -16.13 -3.12
C SER A 101 6.65 -15.21 -1.89
N LEU A 102 7.22 -14.01 -2.05
CA LEU A 102 7.28 -13.01 -0.99
C LEU A 102 5.89 -12.46 -0.64
N TYR A 103 5.05 -12.20 -1.64
CA TYR A 103 3.66 -11.79 -1.40
C TYR A 103 2.86 -12.87 -0.68
N GLU A 104 2.92 -14.11 -1.12
CA GLU A 104 2.24 -15.24 -0.48
C GLU A 104 2.67 -15.41 0.99
N ARG A 105 3.95 -15.20 1.29
CA ARG A 105 4.49 -15.39 2.64
C ARG A 105 4.24 -14.22 3.59
N TYR A 106 4.38 -12.98 3.13
CA TYR A 106 4.43 -11.78 3.99
C TYR A 106 3.21 -10.88 3.88
N TYR A 107 2.46 -10.94 2.78
CA TYR A 107 1.23 -10.18 2.57
C TYR A 107 -0.05 -10.98 2.84
N ASN A 108 0.09 -12.08 3.57
CA ASN A 108 -1.08 -12.85 4.01
C ASN A 108 -1.69 -12.15 5.23
N PHE A 109 -2.63 -11.24 4.98
CA PHE A 109 -3.31 -10.44 6.00
C PHE A 109 -4.48 -11.17 6.66
N SER A 110 -4.57 -12.50 6.56
CA SER A 110 -5.62 -13.34 7.17
C SER A 110 -5.55 -13.37 8.71
N GLY A 111 -5.16 -12.27 9.35
CA GLY A 111 -5.01 -12.16 10.78
C GLY A 111 -6.14 -11.40 11.46
N GLU A 112 -6.49 -11.83 12.66
CA GLU A 112 -7.23 -11.13 13.71
C GLU A 112 -8.55 -10.48 13.28
N ARG A 113 -9.58 -11.30 13.06
CA ARG A 113 -10.97 -10.86 12.97
C ARG A 113 -11.64 -10.97 14.34
N GLY A 114 -12.55 -10.02 14.63
CA GLY A 114 -13.38 -10.09 15.84
C GLY A 114 -12.74 -9.59 17.12
N THR A 115 -11.58 -8.94 17.06
CA THR A 115 -11.01 -8.26 18.23
C THR A 115 -11.68 -6.91 18.46
N VAL A 116 -11.69 -6.42 19.69
CA VAL A 116 -12.18 -5.06 20.03
C VAL A 116 -11.49 -4.01 19.17
N TYR A 117 -10.19 -4.19 18.90
CA TYR A 117 -9.42 -3.31 18.03
C TYR A 117 -9.92 -3.30 16.59
N THR A 118 -10.19 -4.45 15.99
CA THR A 118 -10.73 -4.53 14.63
C THR A 118 -12.10 -3.89 14.52
N THR A 119 -12.95 -4.08 15.54
CA THR A 119 -14.28 -3.48 15.61
C THR A 119 -14.21 -1.93 15.72
N LEU A 120 -13.35 -1.41 16.60
CA LEU A 120 -13.14 0.05 16.74
C LEU A 120 -12.54 0.65 15.47
N ARG A 121 -11.61 -0.05 14.82
CA ARG A 121 -11.03 0.37 13.56
C ARG A 121 -12.09 0.45 12.44
N GLU A 122 -12.92 -0.58 12.29
CA GLU A 122 -13.99 -0.59 11.29
C GLU A 122 -15.05 0.50 11.57
N TRP A 123 -15.37 0.71 12.86
CA TRP A 123 -16.22 1.82 13.27
C TRP A 123 -15.61 3.18 12.88
N PHE A 124 -14.33 3.40 13.17
CA PHE A 124 -13.62 4.63 12.80
C PHE A 124 -13.66 4.87 11.29
N PHE A 125 -13.28 3.88 10.48
CA PHE A 125 -13.31 3.98 9.02
C PHE A 125 -14.71 4.20 8.43
N SER A 126 -15.75 3.88 9.21
CA SER A 126 -17.14 4.06 8.83
C SER A 126 -17.72 5.40 9.31
N SER A 127 -17.04 6.10 10.18
CA SER A 127 -17.51 7.31 10.87
C SER A 127 -17.26 8.60 10.09
N PRO A 128 -18.01 9.68 10.38
CA PRO A 128 -17.69 11.01 9.88
C PRO A 128 -16.31 11.51 10.32
N LEU A 129 -15.78 11.03 11.46
CA LEU A 129 -14.45 11.37 11.96
C LEU A 129 -13.35 10.91 11.00
N TYR A 130 -13.52 9.78 10.36
CA TYR A 130 -12.58 9.33 9.33
C TYR A 130 -12.52 10.28 8.14
N ARG A 131 -13.68 10.78 7.67
CA ARG A 131 -13.72 11.76 6.58
C ARG A 131 -13.06 13.09 6.97
N LEU A 132 -13.25 13.53 8.20
CA LEU A 132 -12.55 14.70 8.73
C LEU A 132 -11.04 14.43 8.79
N TRP A 133 -10.66 13.26 9.29
CA TRP A 133 -9.25 12.85 9.37
C TRP A 133 -8.56 12.90 8.01
N ILE A 134 -9.10 12.26 6.98
CA ILE A 134 -8.46 12.25 5.65
C ILE A 134 -8.46 13.62 4.95
N ARG A 135 -9.38 14.53 5.31
CA ARG A 135 -9.31 15.93 4.85
C ARG A 135 -8.12 16.68 5.47
N LEU A 136 -7.77 16.37 6.71
CA LEU A 136 -6.64 16.96 7.42
C LEU A 136 -5.31 16.30 7.07
N ASP A 137 -5.31 14.98 6.97
CA ASP A 137 -4.12 14.14 6.76
C ASP A 137 -3.77 13.97 5.27
N GLY A 138 -4.76 14.12 4.41
CA GLY A 138 -4.69 13.95 2.96
C GLY A 138 -5.34 12.65 2.47
N ASP A 139 -6.06 12.76 1.37
CA ASP A 139 -6.72 11.63 0.72
C ASP A 139 -5.78 10.95 -0.28
N ILE A 140 -5.18 9.85 0.13
CA ILE A 140 -4.32 9.03 -0.73
C ILE A 140 -5.10 7.90 -1.44
N SER A 141 -6.34 7.62 -1.01
CA SER A 141 -7.11 6.45 -1.44
C SER A 141 -8.44 6.80 -2.13
N PHE A 142 -8.61 8.02 -2.60
CA PHE A 142 -9.85 8.48 -3.26
C PHE A 142 -11.10 8.45 -2.37
N HIS A 143 -10.96 8.45 -1.04
CA HIS A 143 -12.11 8.28 -0.12
C HIS A 143 -12.93 9.54 0.10
N CYS A 144 -12.39 10.73 -0.19
CA CYS A 144 -13.10 12.01 -0.07
C CYS A 144 -13.90 12.40 -1.32
N ARG A 145 -13.88 11.57 -2.37
CA ARG A 145 -14.50 11.92 -3.65
C ARG A 145 -15.86 11.27 -3.79
N HIS A 146 -16.88 12.09 -3.96
CA HIS A 146 -18.22 11.65 -4.31
C HIS A 146 -18.40 11.65 -5.82
N GLY A 147 -19.21 10.72 -6.32
CA GLY A 147 -19.50 10.60 -7.73
C GLY A 147 -20.48 9.48 -8.03
N SER A 148 -20.57 9.09 -9.30
CA SER A 148 -21.44 8.03 -9.77
C SER A 148 -20.76 7.20 -10.86
N GLY A 149 -21.36 6.09 -11.20
CA GLY A 149 -20.87 5.16 -12.21
C GLY A 149 -19.94 4.10 -11.64
N ARG A 150 -19.26 3.38 -12.52
CA ARG A 150 -18.44 2.23 -12.16
C ARG A 150 -17.03 2.65 -11.75
N LEU A 151 -16.54 2.11 -10.63
CA LEU A 151 -15.20 2.33 -10.14
C LEU A 151 -14.49 0.98 -9.98
N LEU A 152 -13.26 0.88 -10.48
CA LEU A 152 -12.36 -0.27 -10.32
C LEU A 152 -11.24 0.08 -9.35
N ASP A 153 -11.12 -0.69 -8.28
CA ASP A 153 -10.02 -0.61 -7.31
C ASP A 153 -9.02 -1.73 -7.59
N ILE A 154 -7.82 -1.38 -8.02
CA ILE A 154 -6.76 -2.34 -8.33
C ILE A 154 -5.90 -2.51 -7.09
N GLY A 155 -5.77 -3.75 -6.59
CA GLY A 155 -5.19 -4.06 -5.28
C GLY A 155 -6.16 -3.74 -4.14
N CYS A 156 -7.44 -4.12 -4.28
CA CYS A 156 -8.51 -3.76 -3.34
C CYS A 156 -8.40 -4.46 -1.97
N ASN A 157 -7.48 -5.43 -1.82
CA ASN A 157 -7.27 -6.20 -0.59
C ASN A 157 -8.61 -6.79 -0.07
N GLU A 158 -8.90 -6.72 1.22
CA GLU A 158 -10.14 -7.21 1.86
C GLU A 158 -11.39 -6.35 1.52
N GLY A 159 -11.31 -5.41 0.58
CA GLY A 159 -12.44 -4.61 0.10
C GLY A 159 -12.89 -3.47 1.03
N ARG A 160 -12.06 -3.04 1.98
CA ARG A 160 -12.41 -1.90 2.86
C ARG A 160 -12.59 -0.60 2.09
N THR A 161 -11.75 -0.36 1.09
CA THR A 161 -11.82 0.77 0.16
C THR A 161 -13.11 0.73 -0.64
N LEU A 162 -13.51 -0.45 -1.15
CA LEU A 162 -14.73 -0.65 -1.93
C LEU A 162 -15.98 -0.18 -1.17
N LYS A 163 -16.04 -0.45 0.15
CA LYS A 163 -17.12 0.01 1.01
C LYS A 163 -17.22 1.55 1.07
N ASN A 164 -16.08 2.23 1.10
CA ASN A 164 -16.04 3.69 1.10
C ASN A 164 -16.46 4.28 -0.24
N TYR A 165 -16.05 3.67 -1.36
CA TYR A 165 -16.47 4.09 -2.69
C TYR A 165 -17.97 3.89 -2.93
N ALA A 166 -18.52 2.74 -2.50
CA ALA A 166 -19.95 2.48 -2.59
C ALA A 166 -20.78 3.52 -1.80
N ARG A 167 -20.33 3.88 -0.59
CA ARG A 167 -20.96 4.96 0.21
C ARG A 167 -20.82 6.34 -0.43
N SER A 168 -19.84 6.53 -1.30
CA SER A 168 -19.61 7.77 -2.04
C SER A 168 -20.35 7.83 -3.38
N GLY A 169 -21.19 6.82 -3.70
CA GLY A 169 -22.08 6.77 -4.85
C GLY A 169 -21.58 5.95 -6.04
N TYR A 170 -20.43 5.27 -5.92
CA TYR A 170 -19.87 4.44 -6.99
C TYR A 170 -20.36 2.99 -6.93
N GLN A 171 -20.48 2.37 -8.09
CA GLN A 171 -20.56 0.92 -8.24
C GLN A 171 -19.12 0.38 -8.21
N ALA A 172 -18.66 0.02 -7.01
CA ALA A 172 -17.26 -0.36 -6.77
C ALA A 172 -17.04 -1.84 -7.02
N GLU A 173 -16.03 -2.15 -7.83
CA GLU A 173 -15.54 -3.50 -8.12
C GLU A 173 -14.02 -3.52 -7.87
N GLY A 174 -13.43 -4.69 -7.60
CA GLY A 174 -12.02 -4.80 -7.26
C GLY A 174 -11.26 -5.85 -8.06
N ILE A 175 -9.94 -5.68 -8.12
CA ILE A 175 -8.98 -6.70 -8.53
C ILE A 175 -8.02 -6.93 -7.36
N GLU A 176 -7.77 -8.20 -7.01
CA GLU A 176 -6.85 -8.56 -5.93
C GLU A 176 -6.08 -9.85 -6.30
N LEU A 177 -4.78 -9.86 -6.07
CA LEU A 177 -3.93 -11.03 -6.34
C LEU A 177 -4.07 -12.13 -5.28
N ASN A 178 -4.33 -11.74 -4.03
CA ASN A 178 -4.44 -12.66 -2.91
C ASN A 178 -5.86 -13.22 -2.80
N ASP A 179 -6.02 -14.53 -3.04
CA ASP A 179 -7.30 -15.21 -2.99
C ASP A 179 -8.03 -15.06 -1.65
N THR A 180 -7.29 -15.12 -0.54
CA THR A 180 -7.86 -15.00 0.81
C THR A 180 -8.43 -13.60 1.03
N ALA A 181 -7.69 -12.56 0.65
CA ALA A 181 -8.15 -11.19 0.74
C ALA A 181 -9.35 -10.94 -0.18
N ALA A 182 -9.29 -11.41 -1.43
CA ALA A 182 -10.39 -11.31 -2.39
C ALA A 182 -11.66 -12.04 -1.90
N ALA A 183 -11.51 -13.21 -1.27
CA ALA A 183 -12.64 -13.96 -0.69
C ALA A 183 -13.34 -13.16 0.42
N VAL A 184 -12.57 -12.44 1.24
CA VAL A 184 -13.13 -11.54 2.27
C VAL A 184 -13.97 -10.43 1.66
N ALA A 185 -13.43 -9.78 0.63
CA ALA A 185 -14.13 -8.70 -0.06
C ALA A 185 -15.41 -9.21 -0.75
N ARG A 186 -15.39 -10.40 -1.35
CA ARG A 186 -16.57 -11.06 -1.92
C ARG A 186 -17.63 -11.40 -0.85
N THR A 187 -17.20 -11.89 0.31
CA THR A 187 -18.11 -12.14 1.45
C THR A 187 -18.77 -10.86 1.95
N ALA A 188 -18.09 -9.72 1.82
CA ALA A 188 -18.66 -8.41 2.11
C ALA A 188 -19.62 -7.88 1.02
N GLY A 189 -19.90 -8.67 -0.02
CA GLY A 189 -20.86 -8.35 -1.09
C GLY A 189 -20.29 -7.63 -2.31
N PHE A 190 -18.97 -7.50 -2.43
CA PHE A 190 -18.33 -6.84 -3.57
C PHE A 190 -17.97 -7.84 -4.68
N LYS A 191 -18.01 -7.36 -5.92
CA LYS A 191 -17.45 -8.08 -7.06
C LYS A 191 -15.94 -7.88 -7.06
N VAL A 192 -15.19 -8.96 -6.90
CA VAL A 192 -13.73 -8.95 -6.90
C VAL A 192 -13.21 -10.05 -7.80
N PHE A 193 -12.42 -9.67 -8.78
CA PHE A 193 -11.64 -10.57 -9.62
C PHE A 193 -10.35 -10.95 -8.87
N THR A 194 -10.04 -12.24 -8.81
CA THR A 194 -8.76 -12.71 -8.27
C THR A 194 -7.82 -12.99 -9.42
N GLY A 195 -6.70 -12.30 -9.45
CA GLY A 195 -5.70 -12.43 -10.50
C GLY A 195 -5.08 -11.10 -10.89
N GLU A 196 -4.30 -11.13 -11.96
CA GLU A 196 -3.65 -9.94 -12.50
C GLU A 196 -4.61 -9.10 -13.34
N LEU A 197 -4.34 -7.79 -13.43
CA LEU A 197 -5.10 -6.88 -14.30
C LEU A 197 -5.05 -7.31 -15.77
N ALA A 198 -3.98 -7.96 -16.19
CA ALA A 198 -3.82 -8.46 -17.56
C ALA A 198 -4.84 -9.55 -17.95
N ASP A 199 -5.28 -10.33 -16.97
CA ASP A 199 -6.24 -11.44 -17.15
C ASP A 199 -7.69 -10.96 -16.98
N PHE A 200 -7.88 -9.71 -16.59
CA PHE A 200 -9.21 -9.16 -16.29
C PHE A 200 -9.88 -8.57 -17.52
N THR A 201 -11.07 -9.08 -17.83
CA THR A 201 -11.94 -8.53 -18.89
C THR A 201 -13.19 -7.91 -18.25
N PRO A 202 -13.34 -6.59 -18.31
CA PRO A 202 -14.51 -5.93 -17.74
C PRO A 202 -15.76 -6.14 -18.58
N ALA A 203 -16.91 -6.34 -17.93
CA ALA A 203 -18.21 -6.43 -18.63
C ALA A 203 -18.63 -5.10 -19.29
N ALA A 204 -18.15 -3.97 -18.77
CA ALA A 204 -18.31 -2.63 -19.34
C ALA A 204 -17.21 -1.70 -18.80
N PRO A 205 -16.86 -0.62 -19.55
CA PRO A 205 -15.79 0.28 -19.12
C PRO A 205 -16.10 1.02 -17.80
N TYR A 206 -15.04 1.42 -17.10
CA TYR A 206 -15.12 2.12 -15.81
C TYR A 206 -15.02 3.65 -15.98
N ASN A 207 -15.69 4.36 -15.07
CA ASN A 207 -15.58 5.81 -14.94
C ASN A 207 -14.28 6.22 -14.24
N VAL A 208 -13.89 5.42 -13.24
CA VAL A 208 -12.73 5.67 -12.39
C VAL A 208 -11.98 4.36 -12.20
N ALA A 209 -10.66 4.42 -12.26
CA ALA A 209 -9.75 3.37 -11.79
C ALA A 209 -8.85 3.94 -10.69
N VAL A 210 -8.67 3.19 -9.60
CA VAL A 210 -7.85 3.59 -8.45
C VAL A 210 -6.70 2.62 -8.29
N LEU A 211 -5.48 3.16 -8.18
CA LEU A 211 -4.25 2.45 -7.82
C LEU A 211 -3.67 3.13 -6.58
N SER A 212 -4.11 2.70 -5.40
CA SER A 212 -3.63 3.27 -4.14
C SER A 212 -2.48 2.43 -3.57
N ASN A 213 -1.26 2.92 -3.70
CA ASN A 213 -0.03 2.20 -3.34
C ASN A 213 0.08 0.82 -4.04
N VAL A 214 -0.02 0.85 -5.35
CA VAL A 214 0.04 -0.34 -6.21
C VAL A 214 1.10 -0.20 -7.30
N LEU A 215 1.21 0.97 -7.92
CA LEU A 215 2.06 1.19 -9.09
C LEU A 215 3.54 0.95 -8.78
N GLU A 216 3.99 1.29 -7.58
CA GLU A 216 5.36 1.09 -7.08
C GLU A 216 5.77 -0.38 -6.94
N HIS A 217 4.80 -1.28 -6.90
CA HIS A 217 5.02 -2.74 -6.82
C HIS A 217 5.12 -3.39 -8.21
N SER A 218 4.83 -2.66 -9.27
CA SER A 218 4.82 -3.22 -10.62
C SER A 218 6.22 -3.41 -11.18
N LEU A 219 6.45 -4.57 -11.80
CA LEU A 219 7.66 -4.85 -12.60
C LEU A 219 7.63 -4.13 -13.96
N ASP A 220 6.43 -3.82 -14.46
CA ASP A 220 6.21 -3.02 -15.67
C ASP A 220 5.09 -2.01 -15.44
N PRO A 221 5.41 -0.86 -14.82
CA PRO A 221 4.40 0.15 -14.52
C PRO A 221 3.80 0.80 -15.78
N LYS A 222 4.51 0.79 -16.91
CA LYS A 222 4.00 1.34 -18.16
C LYS A 222 2.90 0.47 -18.76
N SER A 223 3.12 -0.85 -18.83
CA SER A 223 2.10 -1.80 -19.28
C SER A 223 0.92 -1.83 -18.34
N MET A 224 1.13 -1.77 -17.02
CA MET A 224 0.04 -1.67 -16.05
C MET A 224 -0.85 -0.45 -16.33
N LEU A 225 -0.30 0.74 -16.52
CA LEU A 225 -1.08 1.94 -16.81
C LEU A 225 -1.79 1.89 -18.18
N ARG A 226 -1.21 1.23 -19.19
CA ARG A 226 -1.89 0.99 -20.48
C ARG A 226 -3.10 0.07 -20.30
N LEU A 227 -2.97 -0.98 -19.50
CA LEU A 227 -4.10 -1.86 -19.16
C LEU A 227 -5.18 -1.11 -18.37
N VAL A 228 -4.80 -0.26 -17.42
CA VAL A 228 -5.74 0.62 -16.72
C VAL A 228 -6.47 1.53 -17.70
N ARG A 229 -5.75 2.11 -18.65
CA ARG A 229 -6.35 2.95 -19.68
C ARG A 229 -7.33 2.17 -20.56
N SER A 230 -7.06 0.92 -20.89
CA SER A 230 -7.94 0.10 -21.73
C SER A 230 -9.29 -0.18 -21.08
N VAL A 231 -9.34 -0.38 -19.77
CA VAL A 231 -10.57 -0.65 -19.01
C VAL A 231 -11.39 0.61 -18.69
N LEU A 232 -10.80 1.80 -18.86
CA LEU A 232 -11.53 3.06 -18.67
C LEU A 232 -12.33 3.44 -19.90
N LYS A 233 -13.50 4.05 -19.68
CA LYS A 233 -14.26 4.72 -20.75
C LYS A 233 -13.55 6.00 -21.21
N ASN A 234 -13.98 6.56 -22.34
CA ASN A 234 -13.54 7.88 -22.79
C ASN A 234 -13.84 8.93 -21.70
N ASP A 235 -12.91 9.85 -21.48
CA ASP A 235 -12.90 10.82 -20.36
C ASP A 235 -12.91 10.18 -18.95
N GLY A 236 -12.72 8.85 -18.85
CA GLY A 236 -12.56 8.15 -17.59
C GLY A 236 -11.28 8.59 -16.85
N GLN A 237 -11.33 8.54 -15.54
CA GLN A 237 -10.29 9.06 -14.67
C GLN A 237 -9.47 7.93 -14.04
N VAL A 238 -8.15 8.10 -13.98
CA VAL A 238 -7.27 7.29 -13.13
C VAL A 238 -6.85 8.12 -11.92
N TRP A 239 -6.83 7.46 -10.76
CA TRP A 239 -6.22 7.95 -9.52
C TRP A 239 -5.06 7.04 -9.16
N VAL A 240 -3.88 7.63 -8.99
CA VAL A 240 -2.67 6.90 -8.57
C VAL A 240 -2.12 7.55 -7.33
N SER A 241 -1.87 6.78 -6.28
CA SER A 241 -1.03 7.23 -5.17
C SER A 241 0.17 6.30 -4.99
N CYS A 242 1.33 6.87 -4.72
CA CYS A 242 2.58 6.13 -4.48
C CYS A 242 3.57 6.98 -3.68
N PRO A 243 4.61 6.39 -3.07
CA PRO A 243 5.66 7.12 -2.39
C PRO A 243 6.40 8.11 -3.30
N ASN A 244 6.79 9.24 -2.73
CA ASN A 244 7.55 10.28 -3.41
C ASN A 244 9.05 10.14 -3.16
N SER A 245 9.82 9.77 -4.16
CA SER A 245 11.29 9.68 -4.04
C SER A 245 11.97 11.01 -3.72
N GLN A 246 11.28 12.15 -3.93
CA GLN A 246 11.76 13.50 -3.60
C GLN A 246 11.21 14.04 -2.26
N SER A 247 10.64 13.16 -1.42
CA SER A 247 10.17 13.54 -0.09
C SER A 247 11.29 14.14 0.76
N TRP A 248 10.95 15.20 1.49
CA TRP A 248 11.87 15.79 2.47
C TRP A 248 12.12 14.87 3.69
N LEU A 249 11.23 13.92 3.96
CA LEU A 249 11.41 12.93 5.04
C LEU A 249 12.46 11.88 4.70
N ARG A 250 12.67 11.60 3.41
CA ARG A 250 13.63 10.60 2.97
C ARG A 250 15.07 10.88 3.47
N PRO A 251 15.66 12.06 3.33
CA PRO A 251 16.97 12.35 3.90
C PRO A 251 16.98 12.36 5.43
N VAL A 252 15.85 12.69 6.08
CA VAL A 252 15.72 12.66 7.55
C VAL A 252 15.83 11.25 8.09
N PHE A 253 15.12 10.29 7.52
CA PHE A 253 15.10 8.91 7.96
C PHE A 253 16.14 8.01 7.28
N GLY A 254 16.73 8.45 6.17
CA GLY A 254 17.72 7.68 5.44
C GLY A 254 17.22 6.29 5.06
N ARG A 255 17.98 5.25 5.45
CA ARG A 255 17.63 3.84 5.19
C ARG A 255 16.41 3.33 5.95
N TRP A 256 15.95 4.04 6.96
CA TRP A 256 14.77 3.69 7.78
C TRP A 256 13.48 4.36 7.30
N TRP A 257 13.51 5.12 6.21
CA TRP A 257 12.31 5.67 5.61
C TRP A 257 11.35 4.54 5.23
N ILE A 258 10.15 4.56 5.81
CA ILE A 258 9.19 3.43 5.72
C ILE A 258 8.83 3.05 4.28
N ASN A 259 8.86 4.02 3.38
CA ASN A 259 8.44 3.86 2.00
C ASN A 259 9.51 3.26 1.07
N TRP A 260 10.72 2.98 1.58
CA TRP A 260 11.63 2.11 0.85
C TRP A 260 11.02 0.74 0.64
N HIS A 261 10.45 0.15 1.66
CA HIS A 261 9.70 -1.12 1.67
C HIS A 261 10.29 -2.20 0.74
N VAL A 262 11.60 -2.34 0.76
CA VAL A 262 12.29 -3.36 -0.02
C VAL A 262 12.03 -4.76 0.54
N PRO A 263 11.88 -5.80 -0.28
CA PRO A 263 12.01 -5.81 -1.74
C PRO A 263 10.70 -5.61 -2.52
N PHE A 264 9.63 -5.12 -1.89
CA PHE A 264 8.29 -5.03 -2.48
C PHE A 264 8.08 -3.78 -3.34
N HIS A 265 8.61 -2.62 -2.94
CA HIS A 265 8.58 -1.41 -3.77
C HIS A 265 9.70 -1.49 -4.79
N ILE A 266 9.35 -1.84 -6.03
CA ILE A 266 10.29 -2.02 -7.15
C ILE A 266 10.73 -0.67 -7.70
N THR A 267 9.79 0.28 -7.76
CA THR A 267 10.00 1.63 -8.31
C THR A 267 9.64 2.71 -7.31
N HIS A 268 10.39 3.82 -7.36
CA HIS A 268 10.14 4.99 -6.52
C HIS A 268 10.04 6.22 -7.44
N PHE A 269 8.86 6.80 -7.50
CA PHE A 269 8.55 7.86 -8.44
C PHE A 269 8.89 9.24 -7.86
N SER A 270 9.49 10.08 -8.69
CA SER A 270 9.43 11.53 -8.52
C SER A 270 8.16 12.09 -9.18
N PRO A 271 7.71 13.30 -8.84
CA PRO A 271 6.57 13.93 -9.52
C PRO A 271 6.70 13.92 -11.04
N LEU A 272 7.89 14.25 -11.55
CA LEU A 272 8.18 14.29 -12.98
C LEU A 272 8.16 12.89 -13.62
N ALA A 273 8.73 11.88 -12.94
CA ALA A 273 8.73 10.51 -13.45
C ALA A 273 7.30 9.95 -13.54
N LEU A 274 6.46 10.20 -12.52
CA LEU A 274 5.07 9.76 -12.52
C LEU A 274 4.26 10.47 -13.61
N GLN A 275 4.44 11.80 -13.75
CA GLN A 275 3.76 12.57 -14.79
C GLN A 275 4.11 12.05 -16.19
N ARG A 276 5.41 11.89 -16.50
CA ARG A 276 5.87 11.38 -17.79
C ARG A 276 5.34 9.97 -18.07
N LEU A 277 5.36 9.11 -17.06
CA LEU A 277 4.84 7.75 -17.21
C LEU A 277 3.34 7.75 -17.56
N LEU A 278 2.54 8.60 -16.94
CA LEU A 278 1.12 8.78 -17.26
C LEU A 278 0.93 9.33 -18.69
N GLU A 279 1.71 10.34 -19.07
CA GLU A 279 1.69 10.91 -20.45
C GLU A 279 2.03 9.84 -21.49
N ASP A 280 3.11 9.09 -21.28
CA ASP A 280 3.58 8.00 -22.15
C ASP A 280 2.61 6.80 -22.22
N SER A 281 1.75 6.66 -21.21
CA SER A 281 0.69 5.66 -21.14
C SER A 281 -0.62 6.15 -21.78
N GLY A 282 -0.63 7.36 -22.36
CA GLY A 282 -1.77 7.93 -23.10
C GLY A 282 -2.79 8.66 -22.23
N PHE A 283 -2.45 9.01 -21.00
CA PHE A 283 -3.27 9.90 -20.18
C PHE A 283 -2.97 11.37 -20.45
N ARG A 284 -3.95 12.23 -20.15
CA ARG A 284 -3.83 13.69 -20.28
C ARG A 284 -4.49 14.36 -19.07
N ARG A 285 -4.45 15.70 -19.00
CA ARG A 285 -4.98 16.50 -17.89
C ARG A 285 -4.49 15.98 -16.55
N ILE A 286 -3.16 15.80 -16.45
CA ILE A 286 -2.50 15.19 -15.29
C ILE A 286 -2.31 16.26 -14.22
N GLU A 287 -2.83 16.00 -13.03
CA GLU A 287 -2.58 16.78 -11.82
C GLU A 287 -1.82 15.91 -10.83
N VAL A 288 -0.65 16.36 -10.40
CA VAL A 288 0.13 15.67 -9.35
C VAL A 288 0.15 16.53 -8.10
N ARG A 289 -0.37 16.00 -7.01
CA ARG A 289 -0.35 16.62 -5.68
C ARG A 289 0.57 15.84 -4.76
N GLN A 290 1.00 16.50 -3.70
CA GLN A 290 1.87 15.87 -2.71
C GLN A 290 1.25 15.99 -1.32
N ILE A 291 1.27 14.90 -0.60
CA ILE A 291 0.63 14.73 0.71
C ILE A 291 1.63 14.01 1.62
N THR A 292 1.60 14.32 2.91
CA THR A 292 2.38 13.58 3.90
C THR A 292 1.44 12.95 4.92
N PRO A 293 1.06 11.66 4.75
CA PRO A 293 0.24 10.96 5.74
C PRO A 293 0.99 10.83 7.07
N ALA A 294 0.33 11.20 8.17
CA ALA A 294 0.92 11.11 9.50
C ALA A 294 1.31 9.66 9.86
N LEU A 295 0.58 8.67 9.32
CA LEU A 295 0.91 7.26 9.47
C LEU A 295 2.30 6.90 8.91
N TRP A 296 2.71 7.48 7.78
CA TRP A 296 4.01 7.21 7.18
C TRP A 296 5.15 7.83 8.00
N VAL A 297 4.91 9.01 8.57
CA VAL A 297 5.86 9.65 9.50
C VAL A 297 6.02 8.80 10.75
N ALA A 298 4.91 8.43 11.40
CA ALA A 298 4.91 7.59 12.59
C ALA A 298 5.61 6.23 12.33
N SER A 299 5.32 5.60 11.19
CA SER A 299 5.96 4.35 10.80
C SER A 299 7.46 4.51 10.54
N SER A 300 7.90 5.63 9.95
CA SER A 300 9.32 5.95 9.76
C SER A 300 10.04 6.19 11.09
N ILE A 301 9.38 6.81 12.07
CA ILE A 301 9.91 6.94 13.44
C ILE A 301 10.07 5.55 14.08
N ILE A 302 9.07 4.68 13.97
CA ILE A 302 9.14 3.32 14.51
C ILE A 302 10.28 2.54 13.87
N THR A 303 10.42 2.58 12.56
CA THR A 303 11.52 1.87 11.87
C THR A 303 12.87 2.44 12.24
N TRP A 304 13.00 3.76 12.36
CA TRP A 304 14.25 4.40 12.80
C TRP A 304 14.68 3.97 14.22
N LEU A 305 13.73 3.85 15.13
CA LEU A 305 14.01 3.45 16.52
C LEU A 305 14.24 1.94 16.66
N PHE A 306 13.45 1.10 15.99
CA PHE A 306 13.35 -0.33 16.30
C PHE A 306 13.82 -1.27 15.20
N ALA A 307 13.84 -0.84 13.92
CA ALA A 307 14.19 -1.74 12.83
C ALA A 307 15.64 -2.20 12.92
N ARG A 308 15.84 -3.49 12.76
CA ARG A 308 17.15 -4.15 12.70
C ARG A 308 17.18 -5.10 11.51
N ARG A 309 18.31 -5.13 10.82
CA ARG A 309 18.49 -6.00 9.65
C ARG A 309 18.21 -7.46 10.01
N GLY A 310 17.38 -8.13 9.19
CA GLY A 310 17.03 -9.54 9.37
C GLY A 310 16.08 -9.83 10.53
N LYS A 311 15.50 -8.80 11.16
CA LYS A 311 14.52 -8.96 12.24
C LYS A 311 13.22 -8.22 11.91
N PRO A 312 12.05 -8.84 12.15
CA PRO A 312 10.77 -8.16 11.96
C PRO A 312 10.60 -7.04 12.98
N THR A 313 10.05 -5.91 12.55
CA THR A 313 9.74 -4.76 13.44
C THR A 313 8.31 -4.92 13.97
N SER A 314 8.18 -5.66 15.08
CA SER A 314 6.88 -5.99 15.69
C SER A 314 6.10 -4.73 16.13
N GLN A 315 6.79 -3.64 16.47
CA GLN A 315 6.19 -2.36 16.88
C GLN A 315 5.30 -1.76 15.78
N LEU A 316 5.54 -2.07 14.51
CA LEU A 316 4.66 -1.68 13.39
C LEU A 316 3.29 -2.38 13.42
N ARG A 317 3.13 -3.40 14.27
CA ARG A 317 1.86 -4.11 14.49
C ARG A 317 1.17 -3.71 15.81
N ASN A 318 1.80 -2.85 16.61
CA ASN A 318 1.21 -2.37 17.87
C ASN A 318 0.23 -1.23 17.60
N PRO A 319 -1.10 -1.45 17.71
CA PRO A 319 -2.09 -0.45 17.33
C PRO A 319 -2.08 0.78 18.23
N LEU A 320 -1.79 0.62 19.52
CA LEU A 320 -1.76 1.74 20.47
C LEU A 320 -0.56 2.65 20.20
N LEU A 321 0.60 2.05 19.96
CA LEU A 321 1.81 2.81 19.61
C LEU A 321 1.62 3.58 18.31
N ILE A 322 1.11 2.90 17.26
CA ILE A 322 0.87 3.55 15.97
C ILE A 322 -0.15 4.68 16.13
N PHE A 323 -1.29 4.43 16.78
CA PHE A 323 -2.33 5.44 16.94
C PHE A 323 -1.82 6.66 17.72
N GLY A 324 -1.14 6.44 18.85
CA GLY A 324 -0.56 7.51 19.66
C GLY A 324 0.47 8.35 18.86
N LEU A 325 1.38 7.68 18.12
CA LEU A 325 2.35 8.38 17.29
C LEU A 325 1.72 9.12 16.12
N VAL A 326 0.70 8.55 15.47
CA VAL A 326 -0.03 9.21 14.36
C VAL A 326 -0.68 10.50 14.86
N LEU A 327 -1.35 10.47 16.01
CA LEU A 327 -1.94 11.67 16.62
C LEU A 327 -0.87 12.70 16.99
N ALA A 328 0.21 12.25 17.64
CA ALA A 328 1.32 13.12 18.02
C ALA A 328 2.00 13.77 16.79
N CYS A 329 2.31 12.98 15.76
CA CYS A 329 2.87 13.48 14.52
C CYS A 329 1.94 14.50 13.86
N ARG A 330 0.63 14.23 13.84
CA ARG A 330 -0.34 15.14 13.23
C ARG A 330 -0.47 16.44 14.01
N ALA A 331 -0.52 16.37 15.35
CA ALA A 331 -0.66 17.56 16.19
C ALA A 331 0.63 18.41 16.23
N LEU A 332 1.78 17.77 16.47
CA LEU A 332 3.04 18.49 16.70
C LEU A 332 3.74 18.90 15.41
N LEU A 333 3.64 18.07 14.36
CA LEU A 333 4.32 18.33 13.10
C LEU A 333 3.41 18.96 12.04
N PHE A 334 2.17 19.31 12.38
CA PHE A 334 1.19 19.86 11.43
C PHE A 334 1.75 21.01 10.56
N PRO A 335 2.37 22.07 11.12
CA PRO A 335 2.91 23.17 10.30
C PRO A 335 3.98 22.68 9.33
N LEU A 336 4.89 21.83 9.80
CA LEU A 336 5.99 21.28 9.01
C LEU A 336 5.48 20.42 7.86
N LEU A 337 4.52 19.51 8.14
CA LEU A 337 3.90 18.66 7.13
C LEU A 337 3.12 19.48 6.09
N TYR A 338 2.39 20.49 6.54
CA TYR A 338 1.65 21.41 5.68
C TYR A 338 2.57 22.17 4.73
N TRP A 339 3.64 22.76 5.25
CA TRP A 339 4.61 23.50 4.43
C TRP A 339 5.39 22.57 3.50
N GLY A 340 5.79 21.39 3.96
CA GLY A 340 6.43 20.37 3.12
C GLY A 340 5.57 19.97 1.93
N ASN A 341 4.26 19.75 2.15
CA ASN A 341 3.32 19.44 1.07
C ASN A 341 3.19 20.61 0.08
N ARG A 342 3.09 21.85 0.58
CA ARG A 342 3.02 23.05 -0.28
C ARG A 342 4.30 23.34 -1.05
N ALA A 343 5.44 23.02 -0.47
CA ALA A 343 6.74 23.12 -1.14
C ALA A 343 6.97 22.04 -2.20
N GLY A 344 5.99 21.18 -2.45
CA GLY A 344 6.11 20.09 -3.42
C GLY A 344 7.09 19.00 -2.99
N ARG A 345 7.22 18.73 -1.68
CA ARG A 345 8.14 17.77 -1.08
C ARG A 345 7.44 16.80 -0.11
N GLY A 346 6.12 16.63 -0.25
CA GLY A 346 5.36 15.67 0.54
C GLY A 346 5.79 14.23 0.30
N ASP A 347 5.42 13.34 1.21
CA ASP A 347 5.91 11.95 1.25
C ASP A 347 5.19 11.01 0.28
N CYS A 348 3.98 11.36 -0.13
CA CYS A 348 3.15 10.65 -1.09
C CYS A 348 2.82 11.51 -2.29
N LEU A 349 2.94 10.97 -3.48
CA LEU A 349 2.39 11.51 -4.71
C LEU A 349 0.94 11.05 -4.85
N VAL A 350 0.06 11.96 -5.23
CA VAL A 350 -1.30 11.65 -5.66
C VAL A 350 -1.50 12.25 -7.04
N ALA A 351 -1.62 11.40 -8.03
CA ALA A 351 -1.85 11.81 -9.40
C ALA A 351 -3.29 11.51 -9.84
N VAL A 352 -3.87 12.47 -10.52
CA VAL A 352 -5.17 12.34 -11.20
C VAL A 352 -4.96 12.62 -12.67
N ALA A 353 -5.43 11.71 -13.53
CA ALA A 353 -5.29 11.89 -14.97
C ALA A 353 -6.54 11.35 -15.70
N ARG A 354 -6.75 11.79 -16.94
CA ARG A 354 -7.90 11.38 -17.75
C ARG A 354 -7.46 10.65 -19.01
N LYS A 355 -8.26 9.64 -19.38
CA LYS A 355 -8.20 9.03 -20.70
C LYS A 355 -8.84 10.00 -21.67
N THR A 356 -8.07 10.51 -22.63
CA THR A 356 -8.62 11.25 -23.77
C THR A 356 -8.89 10.31 -24.93
N GLU A 357 -9.81 10.69 -25.81
CA GLU A 357 -9.96 10.06 -27.12
C GLU A 357 -8.63 10.17 -27.88
N SER A 358 -8.22 9.06 -28.44
CA SER A 358 -7.03 8.97 -29.33
C SER A 358 -7.43 9.38 -30.71
#